data_60ab1539b50a4ce8f62984a801516b61
#
_entry.id   60ab1539b50a4ce8f62984a801516b61
#
_cell.length_a   1.000
_cell.length_b   1.000
_cell.length_c   1.000
_cell.angle_alpha   90.00
_cell.angle_beta   90.00
_cell.angle_gamma   90.00
#
_symmetry.space_group_name_H-M   'P 1'
#
loop_
_entity.id
_entity.type
_entity.pdbx_description
1 polymer ?
#
loop_
_entity_poly.entity_id
_entity_poly.type
_entity_poly.pdbx_seq_one_letter_code
_entity_poly.pdbx_strand_id
1 'polypeptide(L)'
;MENFRNYYTVIVRIKNREYMYFKNIIYGYSPELEGLGFEHHEEAPTYREYSRPVEKSEIESAYRVKCNYGIYKGVQVRVADYQKDTGKIYIMVGDEKQGKALGIEPWIDHNDKNYRYYETYVDVSEVT
;
A
#
# COMPACT_ATOMS: atom_id res chain seq x y z
N MET A 1 19.39 12.32 -2.29
CA MET A 1 19.26 11.15 -1.46
C MET A 1 19.57 9.91 -2.23
N GLU A 2 20.76 9.49 -2.02
CA GLU A 2 21.35 8.42 -2.82
C GLU A 2 20.81 7.05 -2.49
N ASN A 3 20.06 6.94 -1.40
CA ASN A 3 19.60 5.63 -0.92
C ASN A 3 18.24 5.20 -1.46
N PHE A 4 17.73 5.95 -2.47
CA PHE A 4 16.50 5.52 -3.07
C PHE A 4 16.69 4.34 -3.95
N ARG A 5 16.03 3.28 -3.60
CA ARG A 5 15.84 2.17 -4.52
C ARG A 5 14.67 2.50 -5.41
N ASN A 6 14.83 2.25 -6.69
CA ASN A 6 13.70 2.28 -7.60
C ASN A 6 12.81 1.09 -7.25
N TYR A 7 11.68 1.37 -6.63
CA TYR A 7 10.67 0.35 -6.37
C TYR A 7 9.65 0.35 -7.48
N TYR A 8 9.14 -0.82 -7.77
CA TYR A 8 8.06 -0.98 -8.71
C TYR A 8 6.91 -1.68 -8.01
N THR A 9 5.71 -1.15 -8.22
CA THR A 9 4.49 -1.85 -7.85
C THR A 9 3.99 -2.58 -9.07
N VAL A 10 3.66 -3.85 -8.93
CA VAL A 10 3.07 -4.62 -10.01
C VAL A 10 1.56 -4.49 -9.92
N ILE A 11 0.94 -4.11 -11.03
CA ILE A 11 -0.51 -4.04 -11.17
C ILE A 11 -0.93 -5.15 -12.10
N VAL A 12 -1.94 -5.91 -11.71
CA VAL A 12 -2.50 -6.99 -12.52
C VAL A 12 -3.96 -6.71 -12.85
N ARG A 13 -4.38 -7.18 -14.02
CA ARG A 13 -5.76 -7.04 -14.47
C ARG A 13 -6.45 -8.40 -14.42
N ILE A 14 -7.61 -8.42 -13.77
CA ILE A 14 -8.44 -9.61 -13.63
C ILE A 14 -9.91 -9.19 -13.85
N LYS A 15 -10.57 -9.76 -14.85
CA LYS A 15 -11.97 -9.47 -15.16
C LYS A 15 -12.27 -7.96 -15.23
N ASN A 16 -11.46 -7.25 -16.01
CA ASN A 16 -11.58 -5.80 -16.23
C ASN A 16 -11.35 -4.91 -14.99
N ARG A 17 -10.75 -5.44 -13.96
CA ARG A 17 -10.41 -4.68 -12.77
C ARG A 17 -8.92 -4.81 -12.47
N GLU A 18 -8.30 -3.72 -12.00
CA GLU A 18 -6.89 -3.70 -11.66
C GLU A 18 -6.69 -3.83 -10.16
N TYR A 19 -5.64 -4.57 -9.78
CA TYR A 19 -5.28 -4.80 -8.38
C TYR A 19 -3.77 -4.67 -8.20
N MET A 20 -3.36 -4.26 -7.02
CA MET A 20 -1.96 -4.37 -6.62
C MET A 20 -1.63 -5.85 -6.40
N TYR A 21 -0.43 -6.25 -6.81
CA TYR A 21 -0.01 -7.65 -6.78
C TYR A 21 1.34 -7.78 -6.10
N PHE A 22 1.48 -8.78 -5.23
CA PHE A 22 2.75 -9.12 -4.61
C PHE A 22 2.73 -10.60 -4.20
N LYS A 23 3.70 -11.37 -4.72
CA LYS A 23 3.89 -12.79 -4.34
C LYS A 23 2.60 -13.61 -4.39
N ASN A 24 1.92 -13.60 -5.52
CA ASN A 24 0.69 -14.37 -5.77
C ASN A 24 -0.52 -13.96 -4.91
N ILE A 25 -0.49 -12.74 -4.39
CA ILE A 25 -1.59 -12.16 -3.63
C ILE A 25 -1.98 -10.83 -4.25
N ILE A 26 -3.28 -10.58 -4.37
CA ILE A 26 -3.80 -9.29 -4.81
C ILE A 26 -4.45 -8.58 -3.62
N TYR A 27 -4.39 -7.25 -3.65
CA TYR A 27 -4.77 -6.39 -2.53
C TYR A 27 -5.71 -5.29 -2.97
N GLY A 28 -6.53 -4.84 -2.04
CA GLY A 28 -7.38 -3.67 -2.22
C GLY A 28 -7.83 -3.12 -0.88
N TYR A 29 -8.54 -2.00 -0.91
CA TYR A 29 -9.03 -1.32 0.30
C TYR A 29 -10.54 -1.10 0.29
N SER A 30 -11.22 -1.47 -0.78
CA SER A 30 -12.66 -1.24 -0.93
C SER A 30 -13.47 -2.36 -0.28
N PRO A 31 -14.47 -2.05 0.57
CA PRO A 31 -15.29 -3.07 1.22
C PRO A 31 -16.02 -4.03 0.26
N GLU A 32 -16.29 -3.61 -0.96
CA GLU A 32 -16.94 -4.47 -1.95
C GLU A 32 -16.12 -5.70 -2.32
N LEU A 33 -14.80 -5.68 -2.03
CA LEU A 33 -13.92 -6.80 -2.32
C LEU A 33 -14.25 -8.04 -1.51
N GLU A 34 -14.89 -7.89 -0.34
CA GLU A 34 -15.37 -9.03 0.42
C GLU A 34 -16.31 -9.90 -0.40
N GLY A 35 -17.21 -9.28 -1.15
CA GLY A 35 -18.12 -9.98 -2.04
C GLY A 35 -17.43 -10.67 -3.22
N LEU A 36 -16.18 -10.32 -3.49
CA LEU A 36 -15.37 -10.92 -4.54
C LEU A 36 -14.39 -11.98 -4.00
N GLY A 37 -14.56 -12.41 -2.75
CA GLY A 37 -13.75 -13.45 -2.16
C GLY A 37 -12.48 -12.99 -1.48
N PHE A 38 -12.32 -11.69 -1.26
CA PHE A 38 -11.17 -11.17 -0.53
C PHE A 38 -11.38 -11.30 0.97
N GLU A 39 -10.31 -11.67 1.67
CA GLU A 39 -10.30 -11.72 3.13
C GLU A 39 -10.08 -10.32 3.69
N HIS A 40 -10.83 -9.97 4.72
CA HIS A 40 -10.73 -8.68 5.40
C HIS A 40 -9.69 -8.75 6.53
N HIS A 41 -8.76 -7.80 6.53
CA HIS A 41 -7.71 -7.65 7.55
C HIS A 41 -7.95 -6.36 8.31
N GLU A 42 -8.64 -6.44 9.44
CA GLU A 42 -9.02 -5.26 10.23
C GLU A 42 -7.82 -4.48 10.77
N GLU A 43 -6.72 -5.16 11.04
CA GLU A 43 -5.50 -4.57 11.58
C GLU A 43 -4.69 -3.78 10.54
N ALA A 44 -5.07 -3.85 9.27
CA ALA A 44 -4.35 -3.21 8.18
C ALA A 44 -5.25 -2.21 7.46
N PRO A 45 -5.49 -0.99 8.03
CA PRO A 45 -6.37 0.00 7.42
C PRO A 45 -5.72 0.71 6.23
N THR A 46 -5.32 -0.05 5.22
CA THR A 46 -4.50 0.40 4.10
C THR A 46 -4.97 -0.29 2.83
N TYR A 47 -4.23 -0.10 1.73
CA TYR A 47 -4.48 -0.84 0.49
C TYR A 47 -4.40 -2.37 0.68
N ARG A 48 -3.87 -2.85 1.80
CA ARG A 48 -3.79 -4.26 2.14
C ARG A 48 -4.95 -4.76 2.99
N GLU A 49 -5.93 -3.91 3.25
CA GLU A 49 -7.06 -4.24 4.11
C GLU A 49 -7.83 -5.47 3.62
N TYR A 50 -7.89 -5.65 2.30
CA TYR A 50 -8.52 -6.82 1.70
C TYR A 50 -7.50 -7.52 0.81
N SER A 51 -7.43 -8.83 0.90
CA SER A 51 -6.52 -9.60 0.06
C SER A 51 -7.08 -10.97 -0.28
N ARG A 52 -6.60 -11.54 -1.39
CA ARG A 52 -6.83 -12.94 -1.71
C ARG A 52 -5.68 -13.49 -2.53
N PRO A 53 -5.44 -14.82 -2.44
CA PRO A 53 -4.51 -15.48 -3.34
C PRO A 53 -5.03 -15.41 -4.78
N VAL A 54 -4.11 -15.42 -5.73
CA VAL A 54 -4.43 -15.38 -7.15
C VAL A 54 -3.60 -16.42 -7.90
N GLU A 55 -4.22 -17.09 -8.86
CA GLU A 55 -3.53 -17.99 -9.77
C GLU A 55 -3.07 -17.23 -11.00
N LYS A 56 -1.93 -17.63 -11.57
CA LYS A 56 -1.42 -16.99 -12.78
C LYS A 56 -2.41 -17.03 -13.92
N SER A 57 -3.21 -18.10 -14.00
CA SER A 57 -4.21 -18.26 -15.05
C SER A 57 -5.33 -17.23 -14.99
N GLU A 58 -5.55 -16.58 -13.84
CA GLU A 58 -6.54 -15.53 -13.70
C GLU A 58 -6.05 -14.18 -14.23
N ILE A 59 -4.75 -13.99 -14.33
CA ILE A 59 -4.16 -12.69 -14.68
C ILE A 59 -4.20 -12.49 -16.19
N GLU A 60 -4.93 -11.47 -16.63
CA GLU A 60 -5.07 -11.11 -18.04
C GLU A 60 -3.86 -10.34 -18.54
N SER A 61 -3.36 -9.43 -17.71
CA SER A 61 -2.19 -8.62 -18.02
C SER A 61 -1.56 -8.12 -16.74
N ALA A 62 -0.29 -7.73 -16.83
CA ALA A 62 0.45 -7.18 -15.69
C ALA A 62 1.40 -6.09 -16.21
N TYR A 63 1.59 -5.06 -15.40
CA TYR A 63 2.58 -4.01 -15.69
C TYR A 63 3.18 -3.49 -14.40
N ARG A 64 4.34 -2.88 -14.53
CA ARG A 64 5.05 -2.29 -13.40
C ARG A 64 4.81 -0.79 -13.36
N VAL A 65 4.51 -0.29 -12.17
CA VAL A 65 4.43 1.15 -11.93
C VAL A 65 5.56 1.53 -11.00
N LYS A 66 6.35 2.51 -11.41
CA LYS A 66 7.42 3.02 -10.56
C LYS A 66 6.79 3.73 -9.37
N CYS A 67 7.22 3.35 -8.17
CA CYS A 67 6.75 3.98 -6.95
C CYS A 67 7.27 5.40 -6.87
N ASN A 68 6.40 6.32 -6.52
CA ASN A 68 6.75 7.71 -6.31
C ASN A 68 7.22 7.93 -4.88
N TYR A 69 7.98 9.00 -4.69
CA TYR A 69 8.43 9.47 -3.39
C TYR A 69 7.94 10.89 -3.18
N GLY A 70 7.71 11.23 -1.94
CA GLY A 70 7.35 12.57 -1.56
C GLY A 70 8.06 12.97 -0.28
N ILE A 71 7.92 14.23 0.11
CA ILE A 71 8.45 14.74 1.37
C ILE A 71 7.26 14.99 2.30
N TYR A 72 7.28 14.36 3.46
CA TYR A 72 6.26 14.55 4.48
C TYR A 72 6.95 14.96 5.79
N LYS A 73 6.61 16.14 6.28
CA LYS A 73 7.23 16.73 7.49
C LYS A 73 8.76 16.70 7.42
N GLY A 74 9.32 17.04 6.25
CA GLY A 74 10.76 17.09 6.05
C GLY A 74 11.43 15.73 5.87
N VAL A 75 10.68 14.64 5.86
CA VAL A 75 11.21 13.27 5.70
C VAL A 75 10.74 12.71 4.37
N GLN A 76 11.65 12.06 3.67
CA GLN A 76 11.31 11.42 2.42
C GLN A 76 10.59 10.10 2.68
N VAL A 77 9.44 9.95 2.05
CA VAL A 77 8.58 8.78 2.23
C VAL A 77 8.19 8.22 0.87
N ARG A 78 7.87 6.94 0.83
CA ARG A 78 7.23 6.35 -0.36
C ARG A 78 5.76 6.72 -0.34
N VAL A 79 5.21 7.00 -1.52
CA VAL A 79 3.79 7.35 -1.66
C VAL A 79 3.11 6.40 -2.63
N ALA A 80 1.85 6.13 -2.39
CA ALA A 80 1.03 5.27 -3.22
C ALA A 80 -0.44 5.64 -3.05
N ASP A 81 -1.29 5.03 -3.85
CA ASP A 81 -2.74 5.02 -3.68
C ASP A 81 -3.34 6.41 -3.44
N TYR A 82 -3.09 7.34 -4.37
CA TYR A 82 -3.73 8.64 -4.31
C TYR A 82 -5.24 8.51 -4.60
N GLN A 83 -6.04 8.97 -3.64
CA GLN A 83 -7.50 8.94 -3.75
C GLN A 83 -8.02 10.33 -4.06
N LYS A 84 -8.45 10.56 -5.28
CA LYS A 84 -8.91 11.87 -5.76
C LYS A 84 -10.12 12.39 -5.00
N ASP A 85 -11.04 11.53 -4.67
CA ASP A 85 -12.31 11.90 -4.02
C ASP A 85 -12.13 12.34 -2.58
N THR A 86 -11.14 11.82 -1.86
CA THR A 86 -10.87 12.18 -0.47
C THR A 86 -9.68 13.12 -0.32
N GLY A 87 -8.85 13.26 -1.35
CA GLY A 87 -7.61 14.02 -1.29
C GLY A 87 -6.54 13.37 -0.42
N LYS A 88 -6.66 12.08 -0.17
CA LYS A 88 -5.70 11.33 0.66
C LYS A 88 -4.68 10.61 -0.19
N ILE A 89 -3.47 10.48 0.35
CA ILE A 89 -2.40 9.69 -0.24
C ILE A 89 -1.78 8.81 0.83
N TYR A 90 -1.41 7.59 0.43
CA TYR A 90 -0.81 6.64 1.36
C TYR A 90 0.69 6.86 1.40
N ILE A 91 1.25 6.98 2.60
CA ILE A 91 2.69 7.12 2.81
C ILE A 91 3.24 5.91 3.58
N MET A 92 4.46 5.53 3.24
CA MET A 92 5.15 4.38 3.84
C MET A 92 6.55 4.80 4.27
N VAL A 93 6.88 4.49 5.52
CA VAL A 93 8.18 4.77 6.10
C VAL A 93 8.83 3.45 6.48
N GLY A 94 9.98 3.14 5.91
CA GLY A 94 10.66 1.87 6.15
C GLY A 94 11.47 1.80 7.44
N ASP A 95 11.64 2.93 8.11
CA ASP A 95 12.47 3.04 9.31
C ASP A 95 11.58 3.32 10.53
N GLU A 96 11.64 2.43 11.51
CA GLU A 96 10.87 2.57 12.76
C GLU A 96 11.15 3.89 13.47
N LYS A 97 12.39 4.31 13.53
CA LYS A 97 12.79 5.56 14.18
C LYS A 97 12.14 6.76 13.52
N GLN A 98 12.16 6.81 12.18
CA GLN A 98 11.51 7.87 11.42
C GLN A 98 10.00 7.81 11.55
N GLY A 99 9.42 6.62 11.50
CA GLY A 99 7.98 6.45 11.66
C GLY A 99 7.47 6.99 12.99
N LYS A 100 8.18 6.69 14.07
CA LYS A 100 7.86 7.23 15.40
C LYS A 100 8.02 8.74 15.45
N ALA A 101 9.09 9.26 14.86
CA ALA A 101 9.35 10.70 14.84
C ALA A 101 8.27 11.47 14.07
N LEU A 102 7.67 10.84 13.05
CA LEU A 102 6.57 11.44 12.28
C LEU A 102 5.22 11.30 12.97
N GLY A 103 5.17 10.61 14.11
CA GLY A 103 3.92 10.40 14.83
C GLY A 103 2.97 9.41 14.16
N ILE A 104 3.49 8.53 13.31
CA ILE A 104 2.68 7.52 12.65
C ILE A 104 2.44 6.37 13.61
N GLU A 105 1.18 6.06 13.87
CA GLU A 105 0.79 4.89 14.66
C GLU A 105 1.02 3.64 13.82
N PRO A 106 1.88 2.71 14.26
CA PRO A 106 2.15 1.53 13.46
C PRO A 106 1.00 0.54 13.52
N TRP A 107 0.83 -0.24 12.46
CA TRP A 107 0.00 -1.41 12.53
C TRP A 107 0.88 -2.67 12.55
N ILE A 108 0.34 -3.73 13.13
CA ILE A 108 1.08 -4.96 13.40
C ILE A 108 0.64 -6.03 12.40
N ASP A 109 1.63 -6.70 11.78
CA ASP A 109 1.34 -7.82 10.89
C ASP A 109 0.79 -8.99 11.71
N HIS A 110 -0.38 -9.52 11.34
CA HIS A 110 -0.97 -10.63 12.06
C HIS A 110 -0.19 -11.95 11.87
N ASN A 111 0.61 -12.04 10.81
CA ASN A 111 1.48 -13.19 10.55
C ASN A 111 2.83 -13.08 11.26
N ASP A 112 3.23 -11.88 11.65
CA ASP A 112 4.49 -11.62 12.35
C ASP A 112 4.28 -10.48 13.33
N LYS A 113 3.90 -10.82 14.55
CA LYS A 113 3.59 -9.86 15.60
C LYS A 113 4.78 -9.00 16.04
N ASN A 114 6.00 -9.36 15.62
CA ASN A 114 7.19 -8.56 15.90
C ASN A 114 7.44 -7.49 14.86
N TYR A 115 6.71 -7.52 13.74
CA TYR A 115 6.89 -6.56 12.67
C TYR A 115 5.88 -5.43 12.77
N ARG A 116 6.39 -4.19 12.67
CA ARG A 116 5.60 -2.96 12.71
C ARG A 116 5.69 -2.26 11.37
N TYR A 117 4.53 -1.83 10.86
CA TYR A 117 4.45 -1.07 9.63
C TYR A 117 4.11 0.37 9.96
N TYR A 118 4.98 1.31 9.59
CA TYR A 118 4.77 2.74 9.79
C TYR A 118 4.27 3.34 8.48
N GLU A 119 2.98 3.24 8.26
CA GLU A 119 2.33 3.70 7.04
C GLU A 119 0.90 4.11 7.33
N THR A 120 0.43 5.13 6.63
CA THR A 120 -0.91 5.68 6.86
C THR A 120 -1.33 6.56 5.69
N TYR A 121 -2.61 6.93 5.65
CA TYR A 121 -3.10 7.95 4.74
C TYR A 121 -2.93 9.33 5.36
N VAL A 122 -2.51 10.28 4.55
CA VAL A 122 -2.41 11.71 4.93
C VAL A 122 -3.02 12.55 3.83
N ASP A 123 -3.30 13.82 4.12
CA ASP A 123 -3.77 14.74 3.08
C ASP A 123 -2.66 14.97 2.06
N VAL A 124 -3.00 14.89 0.78
CA VAL A 124 -2.02 15.08 -0.29
C VAL A 124 -1.36 16.46 -0.23
N SER A 125 -2.04 17.46 0.33
CA SER A 125 -1.49 18.79 0.51
C SER A 125 -0.30 18.84 1.47
N GLU A 126 -0.15 17.83 2.34
CA GLU A 126 0.95 17.75 3.30
C GLU A 126 2.20 17.12 2.70
N VAL A 127 2.11 16.60 1.48
CA VAL A 127 3.22 15.92 0.80
C VAL A 127 3.67 16.76 -0.39
N THR A 128 4.96 17.03 -0.45
CA THR A 128 5.54 17.82 -1.55
C THR A 128 6.37 16.97 -2.53
#